data_712c11e39c1608c5f3553f89eaf6ba86
#
_entry.id   712c11e39c1608c5f3553f89eaf6ba86
#
_cell.length_a   1.000
_cell.length_b   1.000
_cell.length_c   1.000
_cell.angle_alpha   90.00
_cell.angle_beta   90.00
_cell.angle_gamma   90.00
#
_symmetry.space_group_name_H-M   'P 1'
#
loop_
_entity.id
_entity.type
_entity.pdbx_description
1 polymer ?
#
loop_
_entity_poly.entity_id
_entity_poly.type
_entity_poly.pdbx_seq_one_letter_code
_entity_poly.pdbx_strand_id
1 'polypeptide(L)'
;MSPLYRPPRPILTTDNVDKFNCASTEQTQWLRRYAKQSMSTGTTRVFVVTTEDNSTVIAYYAWCMAQLDLAAAPDRLKKGAGRYRQPVALLARLGVDSGHVGKGLGSGLLVDVVSRLLTLSDDIGCRGLLIHAESEVARAFYLHLIPELQPSPTDDLHLVLLLKDARRSLIGE
;
A
#
# COMPACT_ATOMS: atom_id res chain seq x y z
N MET A 1 15.21 -11.32 -0.96
CA MET A 1 13.92 -11.99 -0.70
C MET A 1 14.15 -13.48 -0.55
N SER A 2 13.50 -14.07 0.42
CA SER A 2 13.59 -15.54 0.58
C SER A 2 12.98 -16.24 -0.63
N PRO A 3 13.64 -17.31 -1.17
CA PRO A 3 13.07 -18.07 -2.28
C PRO A 3 11.76 -18.80 -1.94
N LEU A 4 11.37 -18.78 -0.67
CA LEU A 4 10.14 -19.42 -0.18
C LEU A 4 8.86 -18.64 -0.49
N TYR A 5 8.96 -17.38 -0.89
CA TYR A 5 7.80 -16.53 -1.11
C TYR A 5 7.59 -16.25 -2.59
N ARG A 6 6.33 -16.33 -3.00
CA ARG A 6 5.93 -15.94 -4.35
C ARG A 6 5.73 -14.41 -4.41
N PRO A 7 5.87 -13.80 -5.61
CA PRO A 7 5.54 -12.38 -5.76
C PRO A 7 4.09 -12.08 -5.39
N PRO A 8 3.77 -10.84 -4.97
CA PRO A 8 2.39 -10.45 -4.71
C PRO A 8 1.50 -10.65 -5.95
N ARG A 9 0.31 -11.19 -5.74
CA ARG A 9 -0.70 -11.41 -6.76
C ARG A 9 -2.09 -11.05 -6.26
N PRO A 10 -3.07 -10.83 -7.16
CA PRO A 10 -4.45 -10.60 -6.72
C PRO A 10 -4.98 -11.75 -5.86
N ILE A 11 -5.75 -11.40 -4.83
CA ILE A 11 -6.38 -12.39 -3.95
C ILE A 11 -7.42 -13.20 -4.74
N LEU A 12 -7.49 -14.50 -4.45
CA LEU A 12 -8.47 -15.42 -5.01
C LEU A 12 -9.47 -15.84 -3.94
N THR A 13 -10.68 -16.21 -4.37
CA THR A 13 -11.71 -16.68 -3.44
C THR A 13 -11.30 -17.95 -2.69
N THR A 14 -10.40 -18.73 -3.28
CA THR A 14 -9.88 -19.98 -2.70
C THR A 14 -8.72 -19.78 -1.74
N ASP A 15 -8.19 -18.56 -1.64
CA ASP A 15 -7.07 -18.28 -0.73
C ASP A 15 -7.51 -18.41 0.73
N ASN A 16 -6.68 -19.06 1.53
CA ASN A 16 -6.93 -19.20 2.98
C ASN A 16 -6.46 -17.96 3.71
N VAL A 17 -7.41 -17.22 4.27
CA VAL A 17 -7.15 -16.01 5.07
C VAL A 17 -7.42 -16.23 6.57
N ASP A 18 -7.97 -17.39 6.94
CA ASP A 18 -8.46 -17.63 8.32
C ASP A 18 -7.34 -17.71 9.34
N LYS A 19 -6.15 -18.11 8.93
CA LYS A 19 -4.99 -18.24 9.79
C LYS A 19 -4.14 -16.96 9.87
N PHE A 20 -4.42 -15.98 9.02
CA PHE A 20 -3.68 -14.74 9.01
C PHE A 20 -3.86 -14.00 10.33
N ASN A 21 -2.74 -13.58 10.92
CA ASN A 21 -2.75 -12.82 12.16
C ASN A 21 -1.52 -11.92 12.21
N CYS A 22 -1.71 -10.63 12.06
CA CYS A 22 -0.64 -9.65 12.14
C CYS A 22 -0.73 -8.84 13.46
N ALA A 23 0.25 -7.98 13.70
CA ALA A 23 0.30 -7.15 14.90
C ALA A 23 -0.93 -6.23 15.05
N SER A 24 -1.52 -5.82 13.95
CA SER A 24 -2.74 -5.00 13.94
C SER A 24 -3.98 -5.89 13.90
N THR A 25 -4.82 -5.80 14.92
CA THR A 25 -6.12 -6.48 14.96
C THR A 25 -7.03 -5.99 13.83
N GLU A 26 -7.02 -4.70 13.54
CA GLU A 26 -7.84 -4.11 12.47
C GLU A 26 -7.46 -4.68 11.11
N GLN A 27 -6.17 -4.72 10.78
CA GLN A 27 -5.70 -5.26 9.50
C GLN A 27 -5.97 -6.76 9.39
N THR A 28 -5.82 -7.49 10.48
CA THR A 28 -6.15 -8.93 10.54
C THR A 28 -7.62 -9.16 10.23
N GLN A 29 -8.51 -8.45 10.91
CA GLN A 29 -9.95 -8.63 10.73
C GLN A 29 -10.41 -8.19 9.35
N TRP A 30 -9.84 -7.12 8.82
CA TRP A 30 -10.20 -6.65 7.49
C TRP A 30 -9.89 -7.71 6.43
N LEU A 31 -8.70 -8.30 6.46
CA LEU A 31 -8.35 -9.36 5.52
C LEU A 31 -9.29 -10.55 5.63
N ARG A 32 -9.54 -11.00 6.86
CA ARG A 32 -10.37 -12.19 7.09
C ARG A 32 -11.83 -11.99 6.68
N ARG A 33 -12.39 -10.81 6.93
CA ARG A 33 -13.84 -10.57 6.82
C ARG A 33 -14.24 -9.81 5.57
N TYR A 34 -13.41 -8.90 5.08
CA TYR A 34 -13.84 -7.93 4.08
C TYR A 34 -13.06 -7.96 2.77
N ALA A 35 -11.84 -8.48 2.75
CA ALA A 35 -10.96 -8.35 1.58
C ALA A 35 -11.55 -8.98 0.32
N LYS A 36 -12.06 -10.20 0.41
CA LYS A 36 -12.61 -10.89 -0.77
C LYS A 36 -13.83 -10.20 -1.32
N GLN A 37 -14.72 -9.72 -0.44
CA GLN A 37 -15.89 -8.97 -0.86
C GLN A 37 -15.51 -7.63 -1.49
N SER A 38 -14.59 -6.91 -0.87
CA SER A 38 -14.11 -5.63 -1.38
C SER A 38 -13.46 -5.77 -2.77
N MET A 39 -12.70 -6.85 -2.97
CA MET A 39 -12.12 -7.19 -4.27
C MET A 39 -13.22 -7.50 -5.30
N SER A 40 -14.20 -8.29 -4.90
CA SER A 40 -15.32 -8.70 -5.76
C SER A 40 -16.17 -7.51 -6.23
N THR A 41 -16.44 -6.56 -5.33
CA THR A 41 -17.22 -5.37 -5.68
C THR A 41 -16.43 -4.31 -6.43
N GLY A 42 -15.12 -4.45 -6.52
CA GLY A 42 -14.25 -3.47 -7.16
C GLY A 42 -13.92 -2.26 -6.29
N THR A 43 -14.29 -2.28 -5.00
CA THR A 43 -14.00 -1.18 -4.08
C THR A 43 -12.51 -1.03 -3.83
N THR A 44 -11.80 -2.15 -3.70
CA THR A 44 -10.33 -2.18 -3.58
C THR A 44 -9.75 -3.26 -4.46
N ARG A 45 -8.46 -3.16 -4.74
CA ARG A 45 -7.68 -4.28 -5.25
C ARG A 45 -6.80 -4.79 -4.12
N VAL A 46 -6.87 -6.08 -3.88
CA VAL A 46 -6.14 -6.75 -2.80
C VAL A 46 -5.09 -7.67 -3.40
N PHE A 47 -3.84 -7.46 -2.99
CA PHE A 47 -2.71 -8.28 -3.43
C PHE A 47 -2.17 -9.04 -2.25
N VAL A 48 -1.85 -10.31 -2.46
CA VAL A 48 -1.43 -11.21 -1.38
C VAL A 48 -0.10 -11.88 -1.72
N VAL A 49 0.66 -12.17 -0.69
CA VAL A 49 1.78 -13.12 -0.72
C VAL A 49 1.32 -14.35 0.02
N THR A 50 1.56 -15.50 -0.58
CA THR A 50 1.17 -16.80 -0.02
C THR A 50 2.39 -17.63 0.32
N THR A 51 2.16 -18.69 1.12
CA THR A 51 3.14 -19.74 1.34
C THR A 51 3.50 -20.44 0.02
N GLU A 52 4.58 -21.23 0.06
CA GLU A 52 5.10 -21.91 -1.13
C GLU A 52 4.06 -22.82 -1.79
N ASP A 53 3.17 -23.44 -1.00
CA ASP A 53 2.08 -24.26 -1.50
C ASP A 53 0.94 -23.45 -2.15
N ASN A 54 1.08 -22.12 -2.16
CA ASN A 54 0.16 -21.18 -2.79
C ASN A 54 -1.26 -21.20 -2.20
N SER A 55 -1.41 -21.48 -0.93
CA SER A 55 -2.71 -21.63 -0.31
C SER A 55 -2.99 -20.64 0.83
N THR A 56 -2.01 -20.38 1.68
CA THR A 56 -2.21 -19.57 2.89
C THR A 56 -1.63 -18.17 2.70
N VAL A 57 -2.46 -17.15 2.93
CA VAL A 57 -2.04 -15.75 2.86
C VAL A 57 -1.19 -15.41 4.09
N ILE A 58 0.00 -14.86 3.86
CA ILE A 58 0.94 -14.47 4.91
C ILE A 58 1.30 -12.99 4.87
N ALA A 59 0.94 -12.29 3.82
CA ALA A 59 1.10 -10.85 3.71
C ALA A 59 0.12 -10.30 2.68
N TYR A 60 -0.28 -9.06 2.83
CA TYR A 60 -1.19 -8.45 1.88
C TYR A 60 -1.12 -6.93 1.90
N TYR A 61 -1.58 -6.32 0.82
CA TYR A 61 -1.96 -4.92 0.84
C TYR A 61 -3.25 -4.73 0.04
N ALA A 62 -3.95 -3.64 0.34
CA ALA A 62 -5.15 -3.24 -0.38
C ALA A 62 -5.04 -1.77 -0.74
N TRP A 63 -5.37 -1.44 -1.98
CA TRP A 63 -5.33 -0.08 -2.47
C TRP A 63 -6.51 0.24 -3.37
N CYS A 64 -6.79 1.53 -3.52
CA CYS A 64 -7.87 2.03 -4.35
C CYS A 64 -7.53 3.44 -4.84
N MET A 65 -8.37 3.97 -5.72
CA MET A 65 -8.26 5.38 -6.13
C MET A 65 -8.86 6.28 -5.05
N ALA A 66 -8.27 7.46 -4.89
CA ALA A 66 -8.76 8.46 -3.96
C ALA A 66 -8.53 9.86 -4.53
N GLN A 67 -9.14 10.84 -3.91
CA GLN A 67 -8.87 12.24 -4.17
C GLN A 67 -8.34 12.89 -2.89
N LEU A 68 -7.26 13.64 -3.02
CA LEU A 68 -6.63 14.34 -1.91
C LEU A 68 -7.03 15.80 -1.96
N ASP A 69 -7.63 16.28 -0.87
CA ASP A 69 -7.97 17.70 -0.73
C ASP A 69 -6.70 18.55 -0.74
N LEU A 70 -6.77 19.73 -1.34
CA LEU A 70 -5.62 20.63 -1.39
C LEU A 70 -5.10 21.01 0.01
N ALA A 71 -6.01 21.17 0.97
CA ALA A 71 -5.64 21.44 2.35
C ALA A 71 -4.80 20.32 2.98
N ALA A 72 -4.98 19.08 2.52
CA ALA A 72 -4.26 17.92 3.01
C ALA A 72 -3.02 17.57 2.17
N ALA A 73 -2.77 18.29 1.08
CA ALA A 73 -1.67 18.02 0.18
C ALA A 73 -0.38 18.73 0.63
N PRO A 74 0.78 18.05 0.56
CA PRO A 74 2.06 18.72 0.73
C PRO A 74 2.27 19.81 -0.31
N ASP A 75 3.10 20.81 0.02
CA ASP A 75 3.31 21.96 -0.86
C ASP A 75 3.78 21.57 -2.28
N ARG A 76 4.65 20.56 -2.36
CA ARG A 76 5.13 20.10 -3.67
C ARG A 76 4.02 19.52 -4.54
N LEU A 77 2.99 18.93 -3.94
CA LEU A 77 1.85 18.40 -4.67
C LEU A 77 0.88 19.50 -5.08
N LYS A 78 0.79 20.57 -4.29
CA LYS A 78 -0.05 21.73 -4.62
C LYS A 78 0.41 22.45 -5.89
N LYS A 79 1.68 22.38 -6.21
CA LYS A 79 2.20 22.99 -7.44
C LYS A 79 1.57 22.31 -8.65
N GLY A 80 0.95 23.11 -9.51
CA GLY A 80 0.28 22.62 -10.71
C GLY A 80 -1.11 22.03 -10.46
N ALA A 81 -1.61 22.05 -9.23
CA ALA A 81 -2.90 21.47 -8.89
C ALA A 81 -4.09 22.37 -9.21
N GLY A 82 -3.87 23.68 -9.31
CA GLY A 82 -4.96 24.66 -9.46
C GLY A 82 -5.85 24.66 -8.23
N ARG A 83 -7.18 24.53 -8.47
CA ARG A 83 -8.20 24.54 -7.40
C ARG A 83 -8.80 23.17 -7.13
N TYR A 84 -8.33 22.14 -7.81
CA TYR A 84 -8.98 20.84 -7.80
C TYR A 84 -8.34 19.90 -6.80
N ARG A 85 -9.15 18.99 -6.25
CA ARG A 85 -8.64 17.83 -5.53
C ARG A 85 -7.72 17.06 -6.46
N GLN A 86 -6.71 16.43 -5.88
CA GLN A 86 -5.72 15.73 -6.69
C GLN A 86 -5.96 14.23 -6.68
N PRO A 87 -5.93 13.58 -7.87
CA PRO A 87 -6.09 12.12 -7.94
C PRO A 87 -4.82 11.44 -7.41
N VAL A 88 -5.01 10.47 -6.53
CA VAL A 88 -3.94 9.67 -5.95
C VAL A 88 -4.38 8.23 -5.85
N ALA A 89 -3.41 7.30 -5.81
CA ALA A 89 -3.68 5.95 -5.34
C ALA A 89 -3.57 5.94 -3.82
N LEU A 90 -4.49 5.28 -3.14
CA LEU A 90 -4.49 5.16 -1.68
C LEU A 90 -4.08 3.75 -1.29
N LEU A 91 -2.94 3.62 -0.61
CA LEU A 91 -2.59 2.40 0.10
C LEU A 91 -3.33 2.41 1.44
N ALA A 92 -4.45 1.70 1.48
CA ALA A 92 -5.35 1.72 2.63
C ALA A 92 -4.98 0.69 3.68
N ARG A 93 -4.41 -0.45 3.28
CA ARG A 93 -4.12 -1.56 4.17
C ARG A 93 -2.82 -2.25 3.78
N LEU A 94 -2.06 -2.66 4.78
CA LEU A 94 -0.87 -3.47 4.60
C LEU A 94 -0.65 -4.27 5.89
N GLY A 95 -0.41 -5.57 5.75
CA GLY A 95 -0.16 -6.42 6.91
C GLY A 95 0.74 -7.58 6.56
N VAL A 96 1.57 -7.98 7.51
CA VAL A 96 2.44 -9.16 7.43
C VAL A 96 2.16 -10.05 8.62
N ASP A 97 1.88 -11.33 8.35
CA ASP A 97 1.62 -12.31 9.40
C ASP A 97 2.77 -12.35 10.41
N SER A 98 2.42 -12.45 11.70
CA SER A 98 3.39 -12.40 12.79
C SER A 98 4.45 -13.50 12.71
N GLY A 99 4.13 -14.63 12.11
CA GLY A 99 5.08 -15.72 11.89
C GLY A 99 6.08 -15.46 10.76
N HIS A 100 5.91 -14.39 10.00
CA HIS A 100 6.71 -14.10 8.80
C HIS A 100 7.32 -12.70 8.82
N VAL A 101 7.30 -12.00 9.94
CA VAL A 101 7.94 -10.68 10.08
C VAL A 101 9.46 -10.81 10.06
N GLY A 102 10.15 -9.72 9.69
CA GLY A 102 11.61 -9.71 9.64
C GLY A 102 12.22 -10.43 8.45
N LYS A 103 11.42 -10.79 7.45
CA LYS A 103 11.87 -11.51 6.24
C LYS A 103 11.77 -10.68 4.97
N GLY A 104 11.57 -9.37 5.09
CA GLY A 104 11.51 -8.45 3.96
C GLY A 104 10.18 -8.40 3.22
N LEU A 105 9.12 -9.03 3.74
CA LEU A 105 7.81 -9.04 3.08
C LEU A 105 7.18 -7.66 3.01
N GLY A 106 7.22 -6.89 4.10
CA GLY A 106 6.68 -5.53 4.10
C GLY A 106 7.37 -4.63 3.07
N SER A 107 8.67 -4.70 3.00
CA SER A 107 9.47 -3.99 2.00
C SER A 107 9.10 -4.44 0.58
N GLY A 108 8.99 -5.74 0.37
CA GLY A 108 8.60 -6.30 -0.93
C GLY A 108 7.20 -5.86 -1.37
N LEU A 109 6.25 -5.77 -0.43
CA LEU A 109 4.92 -5.24 -0.71
C LEU A 109 4.97 -3.78 -1.16
N LEU A 110 5.77 -2.94 -0.51
CA LEU A 110 5.92 -1.53 -0.90
C LEU A 110 6.56 -1.36 -2.27
N VAL A 111 7.57 -2.16 -2.58
CA VAL A 111 8.17 -2.18 -3.93
C VAL A 111 7.11 -2.53 -4.97
N ASP A 112 6.26 -3.52 -4.68
CA ASP A 112 5.18 -3.92 -5.58
C ASP A 112 4.16 -2.78 -5.76
N VAL A 113 3.76 -2.12 -4.69
CA VAL A 113 2.85 -0.95 -4.74
C VAL A 113 3.43 0.15 -5.62
N VAL A 114 4.67 0.55 -5.39
CA VAL A 114 5.30 1.64 -6.14
C VAL A 114 5.46 1.27 -7.61
N SER A 115 5.84 0.03 -7.90
CA SER A 115 5.95 -0.46 -9.27
C SER A 115 4.60 -0.40 -10.01
N ARG A 116 3.53 -0.87 -9.36
CA ARG A 116 2.18 -0.81 -9.95
C ARG A 116 1.68 0.62 -10.08
N LEU A 117 2.02 1.49 -9.14
CA LEU A 117 1.69 2.91 -9.21
C LEU A 117 2.24 3.56 -10.48
N LEU A 118 3.51 3.30 -10.80
CA LEU A 118 4.14 3.85 -11.99
C LEU A 118 3.47 3.36 -13.26
N THR A 119 3.13 2.08 -13.34
CA THR A 119 2.38 1.52 -14.46
C THR A 119 0.98 2.13 -14.57
N LEU A 120 0.27 2.24 -13.44
CA LEU A 120 -1.06 2.82 -13.39
C LEU A 120 -1.07 4.27 -13.89
N SER A 121 -0.06 5.04 -13.54
CA SER A 121 0.02 6.46 -13.90
C SER A 121 0.20 6.71 -15.39
N ASP A 122 0.57 5.70 -16.17
CA ASP A 122 0.63 5.80 -17.62
C ASP A 122 -0.77 5.70 -18.25
N ASP A 123 -1.71 5.07 -17.57
CA ASP A 123 -3.04 4.78 -18.13
C ASP A 123 -4.13 5.68 -17.55
N ILE A 124 -3.97 6.18 -16.35
CA ILE A 124 -4.95 7.02 -15.69
C ILE A 124 -4.26 8.14 -14.91
N GLY A 125 -4.88 9.31 -14.88
CA GLY A 125 -4.35 10.45 -14.13
C GLY A 125 -4.13 10.11 -12.66
N CYS A 126 -2.90 10.30 -12.20
CA CYS A 126 -2.51 10.01 -10.82
C CYS A 126 -1.30 10.86 -10.47
N ARG A 127 -1.37 11.59 -9.34
CA ARG A 127 -0.30 12.49 -8.92
C ARG A 127 0.69 11.83 -7.96
N GLY A 128 0.30 10.72 -7.35
CA GLY A 128 1.15 10.06 -6.37
C GLY A 128 0.43 9.00 -5.55
N LEU A 129 1.10 8.55 -4.50
CA LEU A 129 0.60 7.56 -3.55
C LEU A 129 0.28 8.24 -2.23
N LEU A 130 -0.93 8.02 -1.72
CA LEU A 130 -1.31 8.39 -0.37
C LEU A 130 -1.29 7.13 0.50
N ILE A 131 -0.63 7.19 1.65
CA ILE A 131 -0.58 6.10 2.62
C ILE A 131 -1.25 6.56 3.90
N HIS A 132 -2.26 5.82 4.36
CA HIS A 132 -2.82 5.99 5.69
C HIS A 132 -2.09 5.05 6.64
N ALA A 133 -1.10 5.57 7.36
CA ALA A 133 -0.41 4.80 8.39
C ALA A 133 -1.37 4.59 9.57
N GLU A 134 -1.42 3.37 10.07
CA GLU A 134 -2.33 3.00 11.15
C GLU A 134 -1.86 3.54 12.51
N SER A 135 -0.56 3.74 12.66
CA SER A 135 0.06 4.11 13.93
C SER A 135 1.41 4.80 13.68
N GLU A 136 1.99 5.34 14.75
CA GLU A 136 3.36 5.90 14.68
C GLU A 136 4.39 4.82 14.30
N VAL A 137 4.20 3.59 14.73
CA VAL A 137 5.09 2.47 14.37
C VAL A 137 5.00 2.21 12.86
N ALA A 138 3.81 2.16 12.32
CA ALA A 138 3.60 1.99 10.87
C ALA A 138 4.18 3.18 10.09
N ARG A 139 3.97 4.41 10.58
CA ARG A 139 4.54 5.62 9.97
C ARG A 139 6.05 5.54 9.89
N ALA A 140 6.70 5.17 10.98
CA ALA A 140 8.16 5.04 11.03
C ALA A 140 8.66 3.98 10.04
N PHE A 141 7.95 2.87 9.92
CA PHE A 141 8.24 1.81 8.94
C PHE A 141 8.21 2.35 7.52
N TYR A 142 7.16 3.07 7.13
CA TYR A 142 7.05 3.63 5.79
C TYR A 142 8.15 4.65 5.50
N LEU A 143 8.42 5.55 6.43
CA LEU A 143 9.45 6.57 6.27
C LEU A 143 10.86 5.99 6.21
N HIS A 144 11.11 4.89 6.92
CA HIS A 144 12.38 4.21 6.85
C HIS A 144 12.63 3.62 5.45
N LEU A 145 11.60 3.03 4.85
CA LEU A 145 11.72 2.41 3.54
C LEU A 145 11.67 3.42 2.39
N ILE A 146 10.88 4.48 2.54
CA ILE A 146 10.71 5.52 1.51
C ILE A 146 10.87 6.89 2.18
N PRO A 147 12.14 7.36 2.33
CA PRO A 147 12.40 8.65 2.98
C PRO A 147 11.79 9.86 2.28
N GLU A 148 11.44 9.73 1.00
CA GLU A 148 10.83 10.79 0.20
C GLU A 148 9.37 11.05 0.53
N LEU A 149 8.74 10.18 1.30
CA LEU A 149 7.36 10.39 1.77
C LEU A 149 7.25 11.69 2.57
N GLN A 150 6.20 12.44 2.30
CA GLN A 150 5.93 13.72 2.95
C GLN A 150 4.64 13.62 3.77
N PRO A 151 4.63 14.09 5.03
CA PRO A 151 3.40 14.08 5.81
C PRO A 151 2.38 15.06 5.22
N SER A 152 1.11 14.70 5.32
CA SER A 152 0.02 15.63 5.06
C SER A 152 0.00 16.72 6.13
N PRO A 153 -0.22 18.00 5.77
CA PRO A 153 -0.31 19.06 6.77
C PRO A 153 -1.51 18.94 7.73
N THR A 154 -2.52 18.11 7.39
CA THR A 154 -3.71 17.94 8.21
C THR A 154 -3.72 16.66 9.05
N ASP A 155 -2.82 15.71 8.78
CA ASP A 155 -2.75 14.47 9.52
C ASP A 155 -1.35 13.85 9.40
N ASP A 156 -0.64 13.74 10.52
CA ASP A 156 0.73 13.22 10.55
C ASP A 156 0.84 11.75 10.14
N LEU A 157 -0.25 10.98 10.24
CA LEU A 157 -0.27 9.58 9.86
C LEU A 157 -0.58 9.39 8.37
N HIS A 158 -0.91 10.45 7.66
CA HIS A 158 -1.10 10.42 6.21
C HIS A 158 0.17 10.86 5.51
N LEU A 159 0.72 10.01 4.67
CA LEU A 159 1.99 10.24 3.97
C LEU A 159 1.74 10.25 2.46
N VAL A 160 2.44 11.12 1.75
CA VAL A 160 2.27 11.28 0.31
C VAL A 160 3.61 11.09 -0.40
N LEU A 161 3.63 10.26 -1.43
CA LEU A 161 4.76 10.06 -2.31
C LEU A 161 4.42 10.60 -3.69
N LEU A 162 5.15 11.62 -4.16
CA LEU A 162 4.96 12.14 -5.51
C LEU A 162 5.50 11.16 -6.55
N LEU A 163 4.90 11.11 -7.75
CA LEU A 163 5.32 10.18 -8.81
C LEU A 163 6.80 10.30 -9.17
N LYS A 164 7.33 11.51 -9.25
CA LYS A 164 8.75 11.70 -9.59
C LYS A 164 9.67 11.12 -8.53
N ASP A 165 9.26 11.18 -7.27
CA ASP A 165 10.03 10.60 -6.16
C ASP A 165 9.87 9.07 -6.16
N ALA A 166 8.69 8.56 -6.54
CA ALA A 166 8.45 7.14 -6.72
C ALA A 166 9.39 6.53 -7.77
N ARG A 167 9.58 7.22 -8.89
CA ARG A 167 10.52 6.78 -9.92
C ARG A 167 11.94 6.68 -9.39
N ARG A 168 12.40 7.66 -8.63
CA ARG A 168 13.73 7.64 -8.00
C ARG A 168 13.87 6.50 -6.99
N SER A 169 12.86 6.29 -6.16
CA SER A 169 12.88 5.24 -5.13
C SER A 169 13.02 3.85 -5.74
N LEU A 170 12.41 3.62 -6.91
CA LEU A 170 12.44 2.32 -7.57
C LEU A 170 13.72 2.09 -8.37
N ILE A 171 14.23 3.13 -9.01
CA ILE A 171 15.37 3.03 -9.94
C ILE A 171 16.71 3.25 -9.23
N GLY A 172 16.69 3.78 -8.01
CA GLY A 172 17.90 4.05 -7.24
C GLY A 172 18.69 5.27 -7.71
N GLU A 173 18.05 6.20 -8.44
CA GLU A 173 18.65 7.45 -8.92
C GLU A 173 18.39 8.63 -7.99
#